data_128bb293890ea4716c131fea0fd91528
#
_entry.id   128bb293890ea4716c131fea0fd91528
#
_cell.length_a   1.000
_cell.length_b   1.000
_cell.length_c   1.000
_cell.angle_alpha   90.00
_cell.angle_beta   90.00
_cell.angle_gamma   90.00
#
_symmetry.space_group_name_H-M   'P 1'
#
loop_
_entity.id
_entity.type
_entity.pdbx_description
1 polymer ?
#
loop_
_entity_poly.entity_id
_entity_poly.type
_entity_poly.pdbx_seq_one_letter_code
_entity_poly.pdbx_strand_id
1 'polypeptide(L)'
;MAPNPRSPTPHSTVPREQWLVARLALLQEEKEFTRLRDALSRRRRELPWEPVEKSYVFDGPDGPESLSDLFAGTRQLVVYHFMFNPADDAGCPHCSFWADHFDGMLPHLRHDFGASFTPAEVQSGKPLYNVGTLPPGVQDREGLSVFFKDADGRIFRTYSCYARGIDMFNGTYQILDLVPKGRDEDPEATQSWVRHHDRYQEPGA
;
A
#
# COMPACT_ATOMS: atom_id res chain seq x y z
N MET A 1 -25.86 13.35 -27.57
CA MET A 1 -24.50 12.83 -27.37
C MET A 1 -24.29 12.79 -25.88
N ALA A 2 -24.20 11.62 -25.29
CA ALA A 2 -23.89 11.50 -23.85
C ALA A 2 -22.49 12.10 -23.59
N PRO A 3 -22.27 12.82 -22.48
CA PRO A 3 -20.96 13.37 -22.16
C PRO A 3 -19.96 12.21 -22.06
N ASN A 4 -18.77 12.40 -22.64
CA ASN A 4 -17.67 11.46 -22.51
C ASN A 4 -17.36 11.30 -21.01
N PRO A 5 -17.48 10.11 -20.42
CA PRO A 5 -17.27 9.92 -18.98
C PRO A 5 -15.84 10.28 -18.52
N ARG A 6 -14.93 10.49 -19.47
CA ARG A 6 -13.52 10.89 -19.20
C ARG A 6 -13.29 12.40 -19.25
N SER A 7 -14.31 13.22 -19.47
CA SER A 7 -14.14 14.67 -19.45
C SER A 7 -14.18 15.18 -17.99
N PRO A 8 -13.28 16.06 -17.58
CA PRO A 8 -13.35 16.65 -16.25
C PRO A 8 -14.67 17.41 -16.07
N THR A 9 -15.23 17.35 -14.88
CA THR A 9 -16.43 18.12 -14.54
C THR A 9 -16.18 19.60 -14.85
N PRO A 10 -17.09 20.31 -15.55
CA PRO A 10 -16.92 21.73 -15.81
C PRO A 10 -16.80 22.50 -14.49
N HIS A 11 -15.69 23.20 -14.32
CA HIS A 11 -15.46 24.05 -13.15
C HIS A 11 -15.70 25.52 -13.50
N SER A 12 -16.23 26.28 -12.55
CA SER A 12 -16.37 27.72 -12.71
C SER A 12 -14.99 28.39 -12.67
N THR A 13 -14.76 29.33 -13.59
CA THR A 13 -13.57 30.18 -13.55
C THR A 13 -13.90 31.45 -12.76
N VAL A 14 -13.08 31.75 -11.77
CA VAL A 14 -13.26 32.92 -10.88
C VAL A 14 -11.98 33.74 -10.80
N PRO A 15 -12.06 35.05 -10.47
CA PRO A 15 -10.89 35.88 -10.18
C PRO A 15 -10.05 35.31 -9.02
N ARG A 16 -8.75 35.66 -9.03
CA ARG A 16 -7.77 35.18 -8.04
C ARG A 16 -8.22 35.38 -6.58
N GLU A 17 -8.82 36.51 -6.27
CA GLU A 17 -9.27 36.85 -4.91
C GLU A 17 -10.35 35.86 -4.44
N GLN A 18 -11.31 35.54 -5.29
CA GLN A 18 -12.37 34.57 -4.99
C GLN A 18 -11.79 33.14 -4.88
N TRP A 19 -10.89 32.77 -5.78
CA TRP A 19 -10.18 31.50 -5.70
C TRP A 19 -9.41 31.36 -4.40
N LEU A 20 -8.71 32.43 -3.97
CA LEU A 20 -7.93 32.41 -2.72
C LEU A 20 -8.80 32.20 -1.50
N VAL A 21 -9.98 32.83 -1.45
CA VAL A 21 -10.94 32.62 -0.35
C VAL A 21 -11.35 31.15 -0.28
N ALA A 22 -11.75 30.55 -1.39
CA ALA A 22 -12.14 29.14 -1.45
C ALA A 22 -10.94 28.21 -1.09
N ARG A 23 -9.74 28.51 -1.61
CA ARG A 23 -8.53 27.72 -1.31
C ARG A 23 -8.13 27.79 0.17
N LEU A 24 -8.29 28.94 0.83
CA LEU A 24 -7.99 29.09 2.24
C LEU A 24 -9.02 28.36 3.13
N ALA A 25 -10.28 28.32 2.73
CA ALA A 25 -11.29 27.51 3.40
C ALA A 25 -10.92 26.01 3.33
N LEU A 26 -10.62 25.51 2.13
CA LEU A 26 -10.17 24.11 1.95
C LEU A 26 -8.89 23.81 2.74
N LEU A 27 -7.96 24.76 2.85
CA LEU A 27 -6.73 24.58 3.64
C LEU A 27 -7.02 24.32 5.13
N GLN A 28 -8.10 24.87 5.68
CA GLN A 28 -8.46 24.56 7.08
C GLN A 28 -8.88 23.09 7.22
N GLU A 29 -9.66 22.56 6.28
CA GLU A 29 -10.07 21.15 6.27
C GLU A 29 -8.85 20.24 6.10
N GLU A 30 -7.91 20.57 5.20
CA GLU A 30 -6.65 19.84 5.01
C GLU A 30 -5.81 19.80 6.31
N LYS A 31 -5.76 20.92 7.05
CA LYS A 31 -5.06 20.97 8.35
C LYS A 31 -5.74 20.10 9.41
N GLU A 32 -7.08 20.08 9.44
CA GLU A 32 -7.84 19.21 10.33
C GLU A 32 -7.60 17.74 9.99
N PHE A 33 -7.65 17.38 8.71
CA PHE A 33 -7.32 16.03 8.24
C PHE A 33 -5.91 15.63 8.66
N THR A 34 -4.92 16.52 8.54
CA THR A 34 -3.54 16.24 8.97
C THR A 34 -3.48 15.92 10.47
N ARG A 35 -4.18 16.70 11.32
CA ARG A 35 -4.24 16.45 12.77
C ARG A 35 -4.92 15.10 13.09
N LEU A 36 -6.01 14.79 12.39
CA LEU A 36 -6.70 13.51 12.54
C LEU A 36 -5.81 12.33 12.13
N ARG A 37 -5.05 12.47 11.03
CA ARG A 37 -4.09 11.47 10.59
C ARG A 37 -2.98 11.24 11.63
N ASP A 38 -2.46 12.31 12.22
CA ASP A 38 -1.43 12.21 13.27
C ASP A 38 -1.98 11.54 14.53
N ALA A 39 -3.21 11.87 14.92
CA ALA A 39 -3.90 11.22 16.04
C ALA A 39 -4.12 9.72 15.77
N LEU A 40 -4.56 9.34 14.56
CA LEU A 40 -4.70 7.95 14.14
C LEU A 40 -3.36 7.21 14.14
N SER A 41 -2.29 7.86 13.70
CA SER A 41 -0.94 7.29 13.70
C SER A 41 -0.43 7.00 15.12
N ARG A 42 -0.75 7.88 16.10
CA ARG A 42 -0.47 7.58 17.50
C ARG A 42 -1.25 6.37 18.01
N ARG A 43 -2.57 6.34 17.77
CA ARG A 43 -3.44 5.22 18.17
C ARG A 43 -2.99 3.88 17.57
N ARG A 44 -2.48 3.87 16.33
CA ARG A 44 -1.92 2.65 15.74
C ARG A 44 -0.72 2.12 16.53
N ARG A 45 0.16 3.00 17.02
CA ARG A 45 1.31 2.61 17.84
C ARG A 45 0.94 2.19 19.26
N GLU A 46 -0.27 2.53 19.71
CA GLU A 46 -0.84 2.16 21.01
C GLU A 46 -1.64 0.86 20.95
N LEU A 47 -1.81 0.26 19.77
CA LEU A 47 -2.48 -1.04 19.65
C LEU A 47 -1.74 -2.10 20.49
N PRO A 48 -2.47 -2.99 21.17
CA PRO A 48 -1.86 -4.16 21.79
C PRO A 48 -1.21 -5.04 20.72
N TRP A 49 -0.08 -5.63 21.07
CA TRP A 49 0.66 -6.49 20.15
C TRP A 49 0.21 -7.93 20.30
N GLU A 50 0.11 -8.64 19.18
CA GLU A 50 -0.22 -10.05 19.15
C GLU A 50 1.06 -10.89 19.04
N PRO A 51 1.33 -11.81 19.98
CA PRO A 51 2.49 -12.68 19.89
C PRO A 51 2.35 -13.62 18.68
N VAL A 52 3.42 -13.80 17.93
CA VAL A 52 3.50 -14.74 16.83
C VAL A 52 4.06 -16.06 17.36
N GLU A 53 3.16 -17.00 17.68
CA GLU A 53 3.55 -18.30 18.23
C GLU A 53 3.87 -19.34 17.15
N LYS A 54 3.31 -19.16 15.95
CA LYS A 54 3.52 -20.07 14.82
C LYS A 54 4.88 -19.84 14.18
N SER A 55 5.62 -20.93 13.97
CA SER A 55 6.84 -20.88 13.14
C SER A 55 6.46 -20.79 11.66
N TYR A 56 6.85 -19.70 11.03
CA TYR A 56 6.72 -19.50 9.59
C TYR A 56 8.05 -19.75 8.92
N VAL A 57 8.00 -20.49 7.82
CA VAL A 57 9.14 -20.72 6.92
C VAL A 57 8.71 -20.32 5.52
N PHE A 58 9.55 -19.56 4.85
CA PHE A 58 9.35 -19.03 3.50
C PHE A 58 10.41 -19.60 2.58
N ASP A 59 10.08 -19.68 1.30
CA ASP A 59 11.06 -19.99 0.27
C ASP A 59 11.72 -18.70 -0.18
N GLY A 60 12.92 -18.43 0.31
CA GLY A 60 13.76 -17.30 -0.11
C GLY A 60 14.64 -17.67 -1.30
N PRO A 61 15.33 -16.69 -1.91
CA PRO A 61 16.20 -16.90 -3.07
C PRO A 61 17.38 -17.84 -2.77
N ASP A 62 17.86 -17.84 -1.54
CA ASP A 62 18.99 -18.65 -1.08
C ASP A 62 18.55 -19.91 -0.31
N GLY A 63 17.27 -20.18 -0.24
CA GLY A 63 16.68 -21.33 0.46
C GLY A 63 15.63 -20.94 1.49
N PRO A 64 15.21 -21.88 2.34
CA PRO A 64 14.18 -21.61 3.35
C PRO A 64 14.62 -20.55 4.38
N GLU A 65 13.77 -19.57 4.63
CA GLU A 65 13.98 -18.49 5.61
C GLU A 65 12.83 -18.48 6.64
N SER A 66 13.17 -18.31 7.91
CA SER A 66 12.17 -18.10 8.95
C SER A 66 11.68 -16.65 8.97
N LEU A 67 10.52 -16.40 9.62
CA LEU A 67 10.08 -15.02 9.87
C LEU A 67 11.15 -14.21 10.64
N SER A 68 11.94 -14.88 11.50
CA SER A 68 13.02 -14.22 12.24
C SER A 68 14.16 -13.78 11.34
N ASP A 69 14.48 -14.54 10.30
CA ASP A 69 15.56 -14.23 9.34
C ASP A 69 15.21 -13.00 8.50
N LEU A 70 13.94 -12.84 8.16
CA LEU A 70 13.45 -11.68 7.39
C LEU A 70 13.69 -10.33 8.08
N PHE A 71 13.93 -10.30 9.39
CA PHE A 71 14.31 -9.08 10.09
C PHE A 71 15.72 -8.58 9.72
N ALA A 72 16.57 -9.42 9.14
CA ALA A 72 17.92 -9.05 8.68
C ALA A 72 18.76 -8.28 9.71
N GLY A 73 18.66 -8.68 10.98
CA GLY A 73 19.38 -8.03 12.09
C GLY A 73 18.69 -6.79 12.70
N THR A 74 17.60 -6.33 12.12
CA THR A 74 16.81 -5.23 12.69
C THR A 74 15.72 -5.75 13.64
N ARG A 75 14.99 -4.84 14.29
CA ARG A 75 13.92 -5.18 15.24
C ARG A 75 12.52 -4.91 14.70
N GLN A 76 12.41 -4.29 13.54
CA GLN A 76 11.14 -3.95 12.90
C GLN A 76 11.10 -4.52 11.49
N LEU A 77 9.96 -5.09 11.11
CA LEU A 77 9.76 -5.71 9.80
C LEU A 77 8.41 -5.24 9.24
N VAL A 78 8.41 -4.74 8.02
CA VAL A 78 7.22 -4.44 7.24
C VAL A 78 7.13 -5.44 6.10
N VAL A 79 6.00 -6.13 6.00
CA VAL A 79 5.74 -7.12 4.95
C VAL A 79 4.59 -6.62 4.09
N TYR A 80 4.81 -6.51 2.80
CA TYR A 80 3.75 -6.31 1.82
C TYR A 80 3.27 -7.66 1.29
N HIS A 81 1.96 -7.91 1.41
CA HIS A 81 1.33 -9.12 0.90
C HIS A 81 0.97 -8.93 -0.57
N PHE A 82 1.74 -9.55 -1.43
CA PHE A 82 1.57 -9.50 -2.87
C PHE A 82 0.81 -10.74 -3.35
N MET A 83 -0.32 -10.54 -4.06
CA MET A 83 -1.08 -11.65 -4.64
C MET A 83 -0.37 -12.16 -5.91
N PHE A 84 0.14 -13.39 -5.82
CA PHE A 84 0.78 -14.07 -6.92
C PHE A 84 0.42 -15.57 -6.88
N ASN A 85 -0.48 -15.98 -7.76
CA ASN A 85 -0.82 -17.39 -7.87
C ASN A 85 0.31 -18.11 -8.62
N PRO A 86 0.81 -19.27 -8.10
CA PRO A 86 1.85 -20.05 -8.77
C PRO A 86 1.49 -20.50 -10.21
N ALA A 87 0.21 -20.48 -10.57
CA ALA A 87 -0.25 -20.81 -11.93
C ALA A 87 -0.25 -19.62 -12.88
N ASP A 88 0.00 -18.40 -12.40
CA ASP A 88 -0.02 -17.18 -13.21
C ASP A 88 1.37 -16.90 -13.79
N ASP A 89 1.43 -16.48 -15.05
CA ASP A 89 2.66 -16.08 -15.73
C ASP A 89 3.24 -14.74 -15.21
N ALA A 90 2.42 -13.93 -14.55
CA ALA A 90 2.80 -12.63 -13.99
C ALA A 90 2.02 -12.34 -12.71
N GLY A 91 2.63 -11.58 -11.81
CA GLY A 91 1.98 -11.13 -10.59
C GLY A 91 0.78 -10.21 -10.86
N CYS A 92 -0.07 -10.04 -9.86
CA CYS A 92 -1.25 -9.16 -9.95
C CYS A 92 -0.84 -7.72 -10.33
N PRO A 93 -1.39 -7.11 -11.41
CA PRO A 93 -1.03 -5.74 -11.80
C PRO A 93 -1.38 -4.70 -10.73
N HIS A 94 -2.46 -4.91 -9.97
CA HIS A 94 -2.82 -4.03 -8.86
C HIS A 94 -1.77 -4.11 -7.73
N CYS A 95 -1.32 -5.30 -7.36
CA CYS A 95 -0.26 -5.45 -6.38
C CYS A 95 1.07 -4.86 -6.84
N SER A 96 1.40 -5.00 -8.13
CA SER A 96 2.58 -4.37 -8.74
C SER A 96 2.53 -2.85 -8.64
N PHE A 97 1.36 -2.25 -8.85
CA PHE A 97 1.14 -0.81 -8.71
C PHE A 97 1.46 -0.29 -7.29
N TRP A 98 1.19 -1.06 -6.23
CA TRP A 98 1.64 -0.71 -4.88
C TRP A 98 3.12 -1.00 -4.67
N ALA A 99 3.62 -2.14 -5.15
CA ALA A 99 5.02 -2.54 -4.98
C ALA A 99 5.99 -1.53 -5.60
N ASP A 100 5.67 -0.99 -6.78
CA ASP A 100 6.47 0.03 -7.47
C ASP A 100 6.71 1.29 -6.62
N HIS A 101 5.81 1.60 -5.66
CA HIS A 101 5.98 2.73 -4.76
C HIS A 101 6.98 2.47 -3.63
N PHE A 102 7.24 1.20 -3.29
CA PHE A 102 8.12 0.88 -2.18
C PHE A 102 9.60 0.97 -2.57
N ASP A 103 9.97 0.70 -3.81
CA ASP A 103 11.37 0.70 -4.26
C ASP A 103 12.08 2.02 -3.97
N GLY A 104 11.47 3.15 -4.29
CA GLY A 104 12.03 4.47 -4.01
C GLY A 104 12.15 4.81 -2.53
N MET A 105 11.40 4.13 -1.66
CA MET A 105 11.42 4.35 -0.20
C MET A 105 12.38 3.43 0.54
N LEU A 106 12.79 2.31 -0.07
CA LEU A 106 13.63 1.29 0.59
C LEU A 106 14.91 1.86 1.22
N PRO A 107 15.68 2.77 0.58
CA PRO A 107 16.88 3.33 1.20
C PRO A 107 16.60 4.05 2.51
N HIS A 108 15.44 4.72 2.63
CA HIS A 108 15.02 5.43 3.84
C HIS A 108 14.46 4.48 4.89
N LEU A 109 13.71 3.45 4.46
CA LEU A 109 13.16 2.45 5.38
C LEU A 109 14.24 1.56 5.98
N ARG A 110 15.30 1.22 5.21
CA ARG A 110 16.39 0.36 5.67
C ARG A 110 17.28 1.00 6.74
N HIS A 111 17.26 2.31 6.91
CA HIS A 111 18.06 2.98 7.93
C HIS A 111 17.63 2.57 9.35
N ASP A 112 16.32 2.42 9.59
CA ASP A 112 15.74 2.10 10.91
C ASP A 112 14.88 0.83 10.91
N PHE A 113 14.55 0.30 9.72
CA PHE A 113 13.65 -0.83 9.54
C PHE A 113 14.31 -1.85 8.62
N GLY A 114 14.55 -3.05 9.13
CA GLY A 114 14.95 -4.17 8.28
C GLY A 114 13.75 -4.68 7.52
N ALA A 115 13.99 -5.04 6.37
CA ALA A 115 13.41 -5.91 5.40
C ALA A 115 13.07 -5.25 4.09
N SER A 116 13.57 -5.83 3.11
CA SER A 116 13.16 -5.55 1.75
C SER A 116 12.80 -6.86 1.11
N PHE A 117 11.63 -6.90 0.51
CA PHE A 117 11.40 -7.86 -0.54
C PHE A 117 11.87 -7.23 -1.85
N THR A 118 12.80 -7.87 -2.53
CA THR A 118 13.15 -7.50 -3.90
C THR A 118 12.03 -7.99 -4.84
N PRO A 119 11.86 -7.41 -6.03
CA PRO A 119 10.96 -7.95 -7.05
C PRO A 119 11.21 -9.43 -7.36
N ALA A 120 12.45 -9.90 -7.22
CA ALA A 120 12.83 -11.30 -7.41
C ALA A 120 12.28 -12.21 -6.28
N GLU A 121 12.24 -11.75 -5.05
CA GLU A 121 11.65 -12.46 -3.91
C GLU A 121 10.13 -12.57 -4.04
N VAL A 122 9.49 -11.52 -4.57
CA VAL A 122 8.07 -11.55 -4.91
C VAL A 122 7.78 -12.54 -6.05
N GLN A 123 8.68 -12.68 -7.03
CA GLN A 123 8.55 -13.62 -8.12
C GLN A 123 8.75 -15.09 -7.71
N SER A 124 9.35 -15.37 -6.56
CA SER A 124 9.54 -16.75 -6.07
C SER A 124 8.26 -17.43 -5.54
N GLY A 125 7.15 -16.71 -5.49
CA GLY A 125 5.80 -17.28 -5.64
C GLY A 125 5.17 -17.99 -4.45
N LYS A 126 5.50 -17.66 -3.18
CA LYS A 126 4.73 -18.16 -2.04
C LYS A 126 4.38 -17.03 -1.07
N PRO A 127 3.14 -16.53 -1.14
CA PRO A 127 2.70 -15.44 -0.30
C PRO A 127 2.49 -15.86 1.14
N LEU A 128 2.90 -14.96 2.03
CA LEU A 128 2.57 -14.93 3.44
C LEU A 128 1.12 -14.50 3.63
N TYR A 129 0.30 -15.41 4.14
CA TYR A 129 -1.09 -15.07 4.47
C TYR A 129 -1.30 -14.97 5.96
N ASN A 130 -1.88 -13.86 6.36
CA ASN A 130 -2.51 -13.76 7.66
C ASN A 130 -4.04 -13.90 7.50
N VAL A 131 -4.49 -15.15 7.46
CA VAL A 131 -5.90 -15.49 7.26
C VAL A 131 -6.82 -15.01 8.40
N GLY A 132 -6.27 -14.70 9.57
CA GLY A 132 -7.06 -14.33 10.76
C GLY A 132 -7.73 -12.97 10.72
N THR A 133 -7.32 -12.09 9.78
CA THR A 133 -7.89 -10.73 9.62
C THR A 133 -8.63 -10.53 8.30
N LEU A 134 -8.74 -11.59 7.49
CA LEU A 134 -9.52 -11.55 6.26
C LEU A 134 -11.00 -11.81 6.55
N PRO A 135 -11.92 -11.20 5.79
CA PRO A 135 -13.33 -11.53 5.86
C PRO A 135 -13.57 -13.03 5.60
N PRO A 136 -14.62 -13.64 6.17
CA PRO A 136 -14.95 -15.03 5.89
C PRO A 136 -15.08 -15.31 4.39
N GLY A 137 -14.44 -16.37 3.91
CA GLY A 137 -14.46 -16.77 2.49
C GLY A 137 -13.43 -16.09 1.59
N VAL A 138 -12.66 -15.13 2.09
CA VAL A 138 -11.53 -14.52 1.36
C VAL A 138 -10.27 -15.26 1.73
N GLN A 139 -9.59 -15.85 0.72
CA GLN A 139 -8.38 -16.64 0.93
C GLN A 139 -7.10 -15.85 0.64
N ASP A 140 -7.19 -14.77 -0.15
CA ASP A 140 -6.07 -14.00 -0.64
C ASP A 140 -6.42 -12.51 -0.77
N ARG A 141 -5.54 -11.63 -0.25
CA ARG A 141 -5.72 -10.18 -0.31
C ARG A 141 -4.38 -9.47 -0.24
N GLU A 142 -4.22 -8.45 -1.07
CA GLU A 142 -3.16 -7.47 -0.92
C GLU A 142 -3.25 -6.79 0.44
N GLY A 143 -2.10 -6.56 1.06
CA GLY A 143 -2.08 -5.97 2.40
C GLY A 143 -0.68 -5.63 2.87
N LEU A 144 -0.62 -5.10 4.07
CA LEU A 144 0.62 -4.77 4.75
C LEU A 144 0.55 -5.22 6.20
N SER A 145 1.58 -5.91 6.66
CA SER A 145 1.74 -6.30 8.06
C SER A 145 3.04 -5.76 8.64
N VAL A 146 2.99 -5.38 9.91
CA VAL A 146 4.14 -4.86 10.65
C VAL A 146 4.41 -5.75 11.84
N PHE A 147 5.68 -6.12 12.00
CA PHE A 147 6.15 -6.97 13.08
C PHE A 147 7.27 -6.28 13.86
N PHE A 148 7.39 -6.66 15.12
CA PHE A 148 8.45 -6.24 16.00
C PHE A 148 9.09 -7.48 16.67
N LYS A 149 10.43 -7.51 16.76
CA LYS A 149 11.19 -8.53 17.47
C LYS A 149 11.84 -7.93 18.68
N ASP A 150 11.53 -8.44 19.87
CA ASP A 150 12.10 -7.95 21.13
C ASP A 150 13.55 -8.43 21.34
N ALA A 151 14.14 -8.04 22.47
CA ALA A 151 15.52 -8.40 22.79
C ALA A 151 15.70 -9.90 23.06
N ASP A 152 14.63 -10.60 23.43
CA ASP A 152 14.62 -12.04 23.70
C ASP A 152 14.33 -12.86 22.44
N GLY A 153 14.17 -12.19 21.29
CA GLY A 153 13.89 -12.83 19.99
C GLY A 153 12.42 -13.17 19.75
N ARG A 154 11.50 -12.77 20.66
CA ARG A 154 10.07 -12.99 20.48
C ARG A 154 9.53 -12.02 19.45
N ILE A 155 8.67 -12.52 18.54
CA ILE A 155 8.08 -11.75 17.46
C ILE A 155 6.63 -11.43 17.78
N PHE A 156 6.24 -10.19 17.53
CA PHE A 156 4.89 -9.68 17.70
C PHE A 156 4.39 -9.05 16.42
N ARG A 157 3.12 -9.28 16.07
CA ARG A 157 2.42 -8.51 15.07
C ARG A 157 1.88 -7.24 15.73
N THR A 158 2.28 -6.08 15.23
CA THR A 158 1.92 -4.78 15.81
C THR A 158 0.84 -4.05 15.03
N TYR A 159 0.73 -4.34 13.72
CA TYR A 159 -0.29 -3.74 12.84
C TYR A 159 -0.50 -4.58 11.58
N SER A 160 -1.71 -4.54 11.03
CA SER A 160 -2.01 -5.05 9.68
C SER A 160 -3.15 -4.25 9.06
N CYS A 161 -3.13 -4.10 7.73
CA CYS A 161 -4.25 -3.58 6.96
C CYS A 161 -4.27 -4.21 5.57
N TYR A 162 -5.47 -4.28 4.97
CA TYR A 162 -5.71 -4.98 3.71
C TYR A 162 -6.61 -4.16 2.80
N ALA A 163 -6.64 -4.51 1.53
CA ALA A 163 -7.49 -3.89 0.52
C ALA A 163 -7.36 -2.35 0.56
N ARG A 164 -8.46 -1.62 0.57
CA ARG A 164 -8.43 -0.15 0.61
C ARG A 164 -7.72 0.46 1.83
N GLY A 165 -7.45 -0.33 2.86
CA GLY A 165 -6.63 0.10 3.99
C GLY A 165 -5.19 0.46 3.61
N ILE A 166 -4.69 -0.03 2.46
CA ILE A 166 -3.36 0.29 1.95
C ILE A 166 -3.32 1.51 1.01
N ASP A 167 -4.47 2.09 0.62
CA ASP A 167 -4.55 3.23 -0.30
C ASP A 167 -3.68 4.41 0.16
N MET A 168 -3.60 4.62 1.48
CA MET A 168 -2.81 5.72 2.05
C MET A 168 -1.30 5.61 1.81
N PHE A 169 -0.80 4.44 1.41
CA PHE A 169 0.61 4.20 1.13
C PHE A 169 0.95 4.32 -0.36
N ASN A 170 -0.05 4.59 -1.22
CA ASN A 170 0.12 4.71 -2.65
C ASN A 170 0.27 6.19 -3.05
N GLY A 171 1.50 6.59 -3.40
CA GLY A 171 1.82 7.98 -3.78
C GLY A 171 1.07 8.43 -5.03
N THR A 172 0.85 7.56 -6.01
CA THR A 172 0.11 7.89 -7.23
C THR A 172 -1.33 8.26 -6.91
N TYR A 173 -2.01 7.53 -6.02
CA TYR A 173 -3.36 7.89 -5.60
C TYR A 173 -3.41 9.26 -4.92
N GLN A 174 -2.45 9.57 -4.06
CA GLN A 174 -2.38 10.88 -3.40
C GLN A 174 -2.25 12.04 -4.41
N ILE A 175 -1.54 11.82 -5.51
CA ILE A 175 -1.40 12.84 -6.58
C ILE A 175 -2.63 12.88 -7.48
N LEU A 176 -3.20 11.73 -7.85
CA LEU A 176 -4.42 11.69 -8.66
C LEU A 176 -5.61 12.36 -7.96
N ASP A 177 -5.70 12.26 -6.64
CA ASP A 177 -6.74 12.92 -5.85
C ASP A 177 -6.63 14.46 -5.87
N LEU A 178 -5.50 15.04 -6.35
CA LEU A 178 -5.31 16.49 -6.51
C LEU A 178 -5.63 17.01 -7.91
N VAL A 179 -5.68 16.15 -8.93
CA VAL A 179 -5.94 16.58 -10.30
C VAL A 179 -7.44 16.61 -10.59
N PRO A 180 -7.93 17.50 -11.50
CA PRO A 180 -9.36 17.67 -11.75
C PRO A 180 -10.11 16.41 -12.20
N LYS A 181 -9.40 15.46 -12.83
CA LYS A 181 -9.97 14.18 -13.27
C LYS A 181 -10.07 13.16 -12.15
N GLY A 182 -9.32 13.34 -11.05
CA GLY A 182 -9.21 12.36 -9.99
C GLY A 182 -8.58 11.05 -10.47
N ARG A 183 -8.95 9.95 -9.83
CA ARG A 183 -8.47 8.60 -10.17
C ARG A 183 -9.10 8.03 -11.44
N ASP A 184 -10.12 8.68 -12.01
CA ASP A 184 -10.86 8.22 -13.20
C ASP A 184 -11.36 6.77 -13.08
N GLU A 185 -11.85 6.41 -11.92
CA GLU A 185 -12.33 5.08 -11.59
C GLU A 185 -13.85 5.00 -11.63
N ASP A 186 -14.36 3.91 -12.17
CA ASP A 186 -15.76 3.54 -12.01
C ASP A 186 -15.96 3.02 -10.57
N PRO A 187 -16.99 3.49 -9.83
CA PRO A 187 -17.29 3.00 -8.49
C PRO A 187 -17.48 1.47 -8.40
N GLU A 188 -17.93 0.84 -9.48
CA GLU A 188 -18.14 -0.61 -9.57
C GLU A 188 -16.91 -1.35 -10.11
N ALA A 189 -15.94 -0.63 -10.69
CA ALA A 189 -14.74 -1.17 -11.31
C ALA A 189 -13.51 -0.34 -10.95
N THR A 190 -13.22 -0.19 -9.65
CA THR A 190 -12.04 0.52 -9.17
C THR A 190 -10.77 -0.10 -9.74
N GLN A 191 -9.77 0.75 -10.02
CA GLN A 191 -8.46 0.32 -10.55
C GLN A 191 -8.50 -0.33 -11.94
N SER A 192 -9.61 -0.20 -12.69
CA SER A 192 -9.74 -0.80 -14.03
C SER A 192 -8.68 -0.34 -15.04
N TRP A 193 -8.07 0.82 -14.80
CA TRP A 193 -6.99 1.39 -15.62
C TRP A 193 -5.59 0.92 -15.22
N VAL A 194 -5.42 0.31 -14.04
CA VAL A 194 -4.10 -0.12 -13.54
C VAL A 194 -3.54 -1.24 -14.42
N ARG A 195 -2.27 -1.12 -14.77
CA ARG A 195 -1.46 -2.07 -15.54
C ARG A 195 -0.12 -2.26 -14.85
N HIS A 196 0.65 -3.26 -15.25
CA HIS A 196 2.09 -3.28 -14.96
C HIS A 196 2.75 -2.03 -15.55
N HIS A 197 3.76 -1.47 -14.88
CA HIS A 197 4.37 -0.18 -15.26
C HIS A 197 4.91 -0.16 -16.70
N ASP A 198 5.31 -1.30 -17.25
CA ASP A 198 5.81 -1.48 -18.61
C ASP A 198 4.71 -1.76 -19.66
N ARG A 199 3.44 -1.79 -19.24
CA ARG A 199 2.28 -2.09 -20.11
C ARG A 199 1.30 -0.94 -20.27
N TYR A 200 1.65 0.25 -19.82
CA TYR A 200 0.90 1.44 -20.19
C TYR A 200 1.21 1.81 -21.64
N GLN A 201 0.17 1.98 -22.45
CA GLN A 201 0.35 2.43 -23.82
C GLN A 201 0.86 3.88 -23.82
N GLU A 202 1.76 4.17 -24.75
CA GLU A 202 2.17 5.56 -25.01
C GLU A 202 0.95 6.42 -25.38
N PRO A 203 0.86 7.69 -24.97
CA PRO A 203 -0.22 8.58 -25.37
C PRO A 203 -0.19 8.74 -26.89
N GLY A 204 -1.17 8.15 -27.58
CA GLY A 204 -1.34 8.28 -29.03
C GLY A 204 -1.05 7.04 -29.86
N ALA A 205 -0.89 5.86 -29.26
CA ALA A 205 -0.88 4.59 -29.98
C ALA A 205 -2.30 4.01 -30.11
#